data_aefbc5448dd56f19756e52a3dd893bcb
#
_entry.id   aefbc5448dd56f19756e52a3dd893bcb
#
_cell.length_a   1.000
_cell.length_b   1.000
_cell.length_c   1.000
_cell.angle_alpha   90.00
_cell.angle_beta   90.00
_cell.angle_gamma   90.00
#
_symmetry.space_group_name_H-M   'P 1'
#
loop_
_entity.id
_entity.type
_entity.pdbx_description
1 polymer ?
#
loop_
_entity_poly.entity_id
_entity_poly.type
_entity_poly.pdbx_seq_one_letter_code
_entity_poly.pdbx_strand_id
1 'polypeptide(L)'
;MRFSKRLDRFGDEIFAALNNRRMELERQGMKIYNMSVGTPDFKTPEHIKKALAEAAMDDDNWKYSLRDIPELLDAVCEYYQKRFQVEITPDMVMSVYG
;
A
#
# COMPACT_ATOMS: atom_id res chain seq x y z
N MET A 1 -7.23 22.73 -24.87
CA MET A 1 -8.23 21.67 -24.58
C MET A 1 -9.14 22.20 -23.47
N ARG A 2 -10.48 22.20 -23.62
CA ARG A 2 -11.40 22.66 -22.56
C ARG A 2 -12.00 21.45 -21.89
N PHE A 3 -11.84 21.35 -20.57
CA PHE A 3 -12.49 20.32 -19.78
C PHE A 3 -13.98 20.58 -19.57
N SER A 4 -14.72 19.56 -19.17
CA SER A 4 -16.15 19.71 -18.86
C SER A 4 -16.35 20.68 -17.69
N LYS A 5 -17.32 21.57 -17.79
CA LYS A 5 -17.74 22.48 -16.70
C LYS A 5 -18.17 21.75 -15.41
N ARG A 6 -18.42 20.44 -15.50
CA ARG A 6 -18.71 19.62 -14.31
C ARG A 6 -17.49 19.50 -13.39
N LEU A 7 -16.27 19.58 -13.96
CA LEU A 7 -15.03 19.54 -13.20
C LEU A 7 -14.76 20.81 -12.40
N ASP A 8 -15.38 21.95 -12.79
CA ASP A 8 -15.24 23.23 -12.06
C ASP A 8 -15.82 23.17 -10.63
N ARG A 9 -16.61 22.12 -10.33
CA ARG A 9 -17.20 21.88 -9.00
C ARG A 9 -16.30 21.07 -8.07
N PHE A 10 -15.27 20.44 -8.63
CA PHE A 10 -14.27 19.72 -7.83
C PHE A 10 -13.15 20.68 -7.51
N GLY A 11 -13.00 21.01 -6.22
CA GLY A 11 -11.81 21.74 -5.75
C GLY A 11 -10.56 20.87 -5.86
N ASP A 12 -9.43 21.48 -5.58
CA ASP A 12 -8.18 20.73 -5.46
C ASP A 12 -8.31 19.64 -4.38
N GLU A 13 -7.71 18.50 -4.66
CA GLU A 13 -7.65 17.41 -3.68
C GLU A 13 -6.89 17.92 -2.45
N ILE A 14 -7.50 17.83 -1.26
CA ILE A 14 -7.02 18.47 -0.03
C ILE A 14 -5.61 18.02 0.35
N PHE A 15 -5.30 16.72 0.19
CA PHE A 15 -3.97 16.19 0.52
C PHE A 15 -2.90 16.67 -0.45
N ALA A 16 -3.24 16.84 -1.73
CA ALA A 16 -2.35 17.44 -2.73
C ALA A 16 -2.04 18.89 -2.38
N ALA A 17 -3.05 19.68 -2.03
CA ALA A 17 -2.89 21.07 -1.62
C ALA A 17 -2.01 21.20 -0.38
N LEU A 18 -2.25 20.38 0.66
CA LEU A 18 -1.44 20.34 1.87
C LEU A 18 0.00 19.93 1.58
N ASN A 19 0.21 18.93 0.74
CA ASN A 19 1.55 18.49 0.36
C ASN A 19 2.32 19.57 -0.40
N ASN A 20 1.67 20.25 -1.34
CA ASN A 20 2.27 21.36 -2.07
C ASN A 20 2.69 22.50 -1.13
N ARG A 21 1.85 22.84 -0.17
CA ARG A 21 2.17 23.86 0.83
C ARG A 21 3.33 23.45 1.73
N ARG A 22 3.36 22.18 2.16
CA ARG A 22 4.50 21.63 2.92
C ARG A 22 5.81 21.77 2.14
N MET A 23 5.83 21.32 0.88
CA MET A 23 7.03 21.40 0.04
C MET A 23 7.52 22.84 -0.15
N GLU A 24 6.61 23.80 -0.28
CA GLU A 24 6.96 25.21 -0.40
C GLU A 24 7.62 25.74 0.87
N LEU A 25 7.06 25.45 2.03
CA LEU A 25 7.60 25.87 3.33
C LEU A 25 8.97 25.22 3.61
N GLU A 26 9.14 23.97 3.27
CA GLU A 26 10.44 23.28 3.38
C GLU A 26 11.52 23.90 2.48
N ARG A 27 11.17 24.34 1.24
CA ARG A 27 12.09 25.09 0.37
C ARG A 27 12.50 26.43 0.96
N GLN A 28 11.65 27.04 1.79
CA GLN A 28 11.96 28.27 2.53
C GLN A 28 12.80 28.00 3.78
N GLY A 29 13.22 26.75 4.02
CA GLY A 29 14.05 26.36 5.16
C GLY A 29 13.27 26.10 6.44
N MET A 30 11.95 26.06 6.38
CA MET A 30 11.11 25.76 7.56
C MET A 30 11.11 24.26 7.85
N LYS A 31 11.28 23.90 9.12
CA LYS A 31 11.12 22.53 9.57
C LYS A 31 9.64 22.21 9.75
N ILE A 32 9.10 21.31 8.96
CA ILE A 32 7.70 20.90 9.00
C ILE A 32 7.56 19.52 9.63
N TYR A 33 6.63 19.41 10.57
CA TYR A 33 6.19 18.13 11.14
C TYR A 33 4.88 17.75 10.48
N ASN A 34 4.94 16.79 9.55
CA ASN A 34 3.77 16.34 8.83
C ASN A 34 3.01 15.26 9.63
N MET A 35 1.81 15.61 10.08
CA MET A 35 0.89 14.70 10.78
C MET A 35 -0.41 14.44 10.00
N SER A 36 -0.42 14.75 8.71
CA SER A 36 -1.64 14.65 7.89
C SER A 36 -1.92 13.25 7.36
N VAL A 37 -0.90 12.40 7.26
CA VAL A 37 -1.01 11.06 6.68
C VAL A 37 -0.34 10.05 7.61
N GLY A 38 -1.07 8.98 7.92
CA GLY A 38 -0.59 7.88 8.77
C GLY A 38 0.25 6.85 8.01
N THR A 39 1.08 7.28 7.06
CA THR A 39 1.98 6.37 6.35
C THR A 39 3.06 5.86 7.30
N PRO A 40 3.27 4.54 7.40
CA PRO A 40 4.36 3.99 8.18
C PRO A 40 5.73 4.55 7.74
N ASP A 41 6.55 4.97 8.68
CA ASP A 41 7.89 5.51 8.46
C ASP A 41 9.01 4.48 8.66
N PHE A 42 8.66 3.28 9.09
CA PHE A 42 9.58 2.16 9.22
C PHE A 42 10.02 1.64 7.86
N LYS A 43 11.32 1.38 7.74
CA LYS A 43 11.85 0.75 6.52
C LYS A 43 11.34 -0.68 6.40
N THR A 44 10.90 -1.05 5.21
CA THR A 44 10.56 -2.45 4.92
C THR A 44 11.77 -3.35 5.19
N PRO A 45 11.62 -4.44 5.93
CA PRO A 45 12.69 -5.40 6.20
C PRO A 45 13.37 -5.91 4.92
N GLU A 46 14.69 -6.09 4.98
CA GLU A 46 15.48 -6.48 3.80
C GLU A 46 15.04 -7.82 3.19
N HIS A 47 14.67 -8.80 4.02
CA HIS A 47 14.21 -10.10 3.53
C HIS A 47 12.92 -10.00 2.70
N ILE A 48 12.01 -9.09 3.05
CA ILE A 48 10.78 -8.85 2.27
C ILE A 48 11.11 -8.24 0.90
N LYS A 49 11.99 -7.23 0.88
CA LYS A 49 12.43 -6.61 -0.38
C LYS A 49 13.13 -7.60 -1.29
N LYS A 50 13.93 -8.48 -0.70
CA LYS A 50 14.66 -9.51 -1.42
C LYS A 50 13.72 -10.54 -2.04
N ALA A 51 12.79 -11.07 -1.26
CA ALA A 51 11.77 -12.01 -1.75
C ALA A 51 10.93 -11.40 -2.89
N LEU A 52 10.54 -10.11 -2.76
CA LEU A 52 9.82 -9.42 -3.82
C LEU A 52 10.66 -9.27 -5.10
N ALA A 53 11.94 -8.90 -4.96
CA ALA A 53 12.83 -8.76 -6.10
C ALA A 53 13.08 -10.11 -6.82
N GLU A 54 13.26 -11.18 -6.06
CA GLU A 54 13.41 -12.54 -6.60
C GLU A 54 12.13 -13.00 -7.32
N ALA A 55 10.97 -12.81 -6.71
CA ALA A 55 9.69 -13.15 -7.33
C ALA A 55 9.41 -12.34 -8.60
N ALA A 56 9.84 -11.08 -8.65
CA ALA A 56 9.67 -10.23 -9.83
C ALA A 56 10.51 -10.66 -11.04
N MET A 57 11.54 -11.49 -10.85
CA MET A 57 12.38 -12.01 -11.93
C MET A 57 11.80 -13.29 -12.56
N ASP A 58 10.76 -13.86 -11.99
CA ASP A 58 10.07 -15.03 -12.51
C ASP A 58 8.91 -14.60 -13.42
N ASP A 59 8.99 -14.94 -14.70
CA ASP A 59 7.99 -14.60 -15.71
C ASP A 59 6.60 -15.17 -15.39
N ASP A 60 6.52 -16.25 -14.65
CA ASP A 60 5.25 -16.85 -14.25
C ASP A 60 4.47 -15.98 -13.26
N ASN A 61 5.10 -15.09 -12.56
CA ASN A 61 4.47 -14.14 -11.64
C ASN A 61 3.84 -12.92 -12.33
N TRP A 62 4.01 -12.78 -13.66
CA TRP A 62 3.44 -11.66 -14.43
C TRP A 62 2.12 -12.02 -15.14
N LYS A 63 1.51 -13.09 -14.74
CA LYS A 63 0.22 -13.53 -15.28
C LYS A 63 -0.95 -12.89 -14.55
N TYR A 64 -2.07 -12.75 -15.20
CA TYR A 64 -3.32 -12.34 -14.56
C TYR A 64 -3.74 -13.39 -13.53
N SER A 65 -3.81 -12.97 -12.27
CA SER A 65 -4.21 -13.88 -11.19
C SER A 65 -5.72 -14.01 -11.11
N LEU A 66 -6.20 -15.25 -11.11
CA LEU A 66 -7.61 -15.60 -10.90
C LEU A 66 -7.90 -16.06 -9.47
N ARG A 67 -6.86 -16.30 -8.68
CA ARG A 67 -6.94 -16.83 -7.31
C ARG A 67 -5.76 -16.34 -6.51
N ASP A 68 -5.94 -16.35 -5.19
CA ASP A 68 -4.82 -16.20 -4.26
C ASP A 68 -3.87 -17.37 -4.39
N ILE A 69 -2.57 -17.13 -4.20
CA ILE A 69 -1.58 -18.20 -4.16
C ILE A 69 -1.76 -19.01 -2.86
N PRO A 70 -1.74 -20.34 -2.93
CA PRO A 70 -1.95 -21.20 -1.75
C PRO A 70 -0.99 -20.86 -0.60
N GLU A 71 0.27 -20.58 -0.90
CA GLU A 71 1.29 -20.26 0.07
C GLU A 71 0.96 -18.99 0.89
N LEU A 72 0.28 -18.01 0.29
CA LEU A 72 -0.20 -16.82 1.01
C LEU A 72 -1.31 -17.19 1.99
N LEU A 73 -2.27 -18.01 1.54
CA LEU A 73 -3.40 -18.43 2.37
C LEU A 73 -2.90 -19.26 3.57
N ASP A 74 -2.00 -20.21 3.32
CA ASP A 74 -1.39 -21.03 4.37
C ASP A 74 -0.59 -20.16 5.37
N ALA A 75 0.20 -19.20 4.88
CA ALA A 75 0.96 -18.28 5.73
C ALA A 75 0.04 -17.41 6.60
N VAL A 76 -1.12 -16.97 6.08
CA VAL A 76 -2.11 -16.23 6.86
C VAL A 76 -2.71 -17.11 7.95
N CYS A 77 -3.10 -18.34 7.63
CA CYS A 77 -3.64 -19.30 8.61
C CYS A 77 -2.62 -19.56 9.72
N GLU A 78 -1.37 -19.84 9.37
CA GLU A 78 -0.28 -20.06 10.32
C GLU A 78 -0.03 -18.82 11.21
N TYR A 79 -0.05 -17.62 10.62
CA TYR A 79 0.11 -16.37 11.36
C TYR A 79 -1.00 -16.19 12.42
N TYR A 80 -2.26 -16.41 12.04
CA TYR A 80 -3.38 -16.29 12.97
C TYR A 80 -3.30 -17.31 14.09
N GLN A 81 -2.95 -18.55 13.77
CA GLN A 81 -2.75 -19.59 14.79
C GLN A 81 -1.62 -19.23 15.76
N LYS A 82 -0.46 -18.81 15.25
CA LYS A 82 0.71 -18.48 16.09
C LYS A 82 0.50 -17.21 16.92
N ARG A 83 -0.09 -16.17 16.32
CA ARG A 83 -0.14 -14.84 16.95
C ARG A 83 -1.34 -14.64 17.85
N PHE A 84 -2.47 -15.22 17.46
CA PHE A 84 -3.76 -14.99 18.12
C PHE A 84 -4.38 -16.27 18.69
N GLN A 85 -3.81 -17.43 18.41
CA GLN A 85 -4.36 -18.75 18.81
C GLN A 85 -5.77 -18.97 18.21
N VAL A 86 -5.99 -18.43 17.03
CA VAL A 86 -7.23 -18.57 16.26
C VAL A 86 -6.96 -19.52 15.09
N GLU A 87 -7.74 -20.57 15.01
CA GLU A 87 -7.70 -21.52 13.91
C GLU A 87 -8.63 -21.05 12.79
N ILE A 88 -8.06 -20.77 11.63
CA ILE A 88 -8.77 -20.45 10.40
C ILE A 88 -8.27 -21.35 9.27
N THR A 89 -9.11 -21.54 8.26
CA THR A 89 -8.79 -22.38 7.11
C THR A 89 -8.66 -21.51 5.84
N PRO A 90 -7.96 -21.96 4.79
CA PRO A 90 -7.76 -21.17 3.56
C PRO A 90 -9.06 -20.67 2.89
N ASP A 91 -10.16 -21.41 3.02
CA ASP A 91 -11.48 -21.02 2.50
C ASP A 91 -12.14 -19.87 3.29
N MET A 92 -11.62 -19.54 4.46
CA MET A 92 -12.03 -18.37 5.26
C MET A 92 -11.21 -17.11 4.94
N VAL A 93 -10.25 -17.19 4.02
CA VAL A 93 -9.31 -16.10 3.71
C VAL A 93 -9.49 -15.67 2.25
N MET A 94 -9.51 -14.37 2.04
CA MET A 94 -9.54 -13.76 0.71
C MET A 94 -8.69 -12.50 0.71
N SER A 95 -7.77 -12.37 -0.25
CA SER A 95 -7.01 -11.12 -0.42
C SER A 95 -7.85 -10.05 -1.13
N VAL A 96 -7.61 -8.81 -0.78
CA VAL A 96 -8.23 -7.63 -1.41
C VAL A 96 -7.19 -6.55 -1.65
N TYR A 97 -7.45 -5.68 -2.60
CA TYR A 97 -6.56 -4.56 -2.95
C TYR A 97 -7.02 -3.29 -2.25
N GLY A 98 -6.47 -3.03 -1.09
CA GLY A 98 -6.71 -1.81 -0.32
C GLY A 98 -7.96 -1.75 0.51
#